data_b4892218c9fc82db553d3f800b6a7d61
#
_entry.id   b4892218c9fc82db553d3f800b6a7d61
#
_cell.length_a   1.000
_cell.length_b   1.000
_cell.length_c   1.000
_cell.angle_alpha   90.00
_cell.angle_beta   90.00
_cell.angle_gamma   90.00
#
_symmetry.space_group_name_H-M   'P 1'
#
loop_
_entity.id
_entity.type
_entity.pdbx_description
1 polymer ?
#
loop_
_entity_poly.entity_id
_entity_poly.type
_entity_poly.pdbx_seq_one_letter_code
_entity_poly.pdbx_strand_id
1 'polypeptide(L)'
;MFIFKYILFLILLFNLLNTQIYDFSDFPNEDESFTIANFRIYIPEDLDTIRGIYAYMHAFGGDSRSIVQDSLMQELSKTVGFALLGVQLDNMYMDSGIGNSLIDAKANFANQSNHSELIYSPVFFDGHSWGGQWSYHYTKWNPEDVIAFVTMKGGYHDTTYSESAINVPGYMFIGENDSDYRIENLTDIFLKHRPSGALWALAMESNAGHNRINDRNLLNSFLFDMINKRLPNSFNINEPVLLNQLIENDGFLGNRTTHEIFNHNCYGFDVDTLSWLSNLTNAQNWQSFVSQNTSDSLVDFCFLGDLDYDEDLTVLDVLLILDIIINNSDYNTYADMNYNQSINIQDILILIQQILNN
;
A
#
# COMPACT_ATOMS: atom_id res chain seq x y z
N MET A 1 55.63 24.85 9.88
CA MET A 1 54.68 25.13 8.77
C MET A 1 53.98 23.88 8.21
N PHE A 2 54.57 22.70 8.26
CA PHE A 2 53.88 21.44 7.80
C PHE A 2 52.79 20.92 8.75
N ILE A 3 52.97 21.01 10.05
CA ILE A 3 51.98 20.49 11.05
C ILE A 3 50.71 21.32 11.01
N PHE A 4 50.74 22.61 10.77
CA PHE A 4 49.56 23.47 10.68
C PHE A 4 48.66 23.15 9.45
N LYS A 5 49.30 22.71 8.34
CA LYS A 5 48.54 22.29 7.14
C LYS A 5 47.78 20.99 7.34
N TYR A 6 48.31 20.04 8.11
CA TYR A 6 47.64 18.76 8.40
C TYR A 6 46.49 18.93 9.40
N ILE A 7 46.61 19.82 10.38
CA ILE A 7 45.54 20.14 11.34
C ILE A 7 44.41 20.86 10.63
N LEU A 8 44.67 21.77 9.72
CA LEU A 8 43.64 22.45 8.93
C LEU A 8 42.92 21.50 7.96
N PHE A 9 43.65 20.54 7.39
CA PHE A 9 43.09 19.51 6.51
C PHE A 9 42.25 18.49 7.30
N LEU A 10 42.64 18.11 8.52
CA LEU A 10 41.85 17.28 9.42
C LEU A 10 40.56 18.01 9.92
N ILE A 11 40.65 19.30 10.22
CA ILE A 11 39.52 20.10 10.63
C ILE A 11 38.52 20.29 9.45
N LEU A 12 39.02 20.43 8.21
CA LEU A 12 38.18 20.47 7.01
C LEU A 12 37.54 19.12 6.70
N LEU A 13 38.18 17.99 7.00
CA LEU A 13 37.59 16.65 6.87
C LEU A 13 36.54 16.37 7.96
N PHE A 14 36.71 16.92 9.17
CA PHE A 14 35.72 16.79 10.24
C PHE A 14 34.46 17.68 10.04
N ASN A 15 34.57 18.76 9.25
CA ASN A 15 33.43 19.62 8.92
C ASN A 15 32.60 19.11 7.72
N LEU A 16 32.97 17.96 7.11
CA LEU A 16 32.22 17.32 6.03
C LEU A 16 31.41 16.10 6.48
N LEU A 17 31.34 15.81 7.75
CA LEU A 17 30.34 14.90 8.31
C LEU A 17 29.03 15.70 8.54
N ASN A 18 28.35 16.05 7.46
CA ASN A 18 26.96 16.41 7.58
C ASN A 18 26.23 15.24 8.23
N THR A 19 25.64 15.46 9.40
CA THR A 19 24.81 14.44 10.02
C THR A 19 23.59 14.26 9.15
N GLN A 20 23.43 13.08 8.57
CA GLN A 20 22.24 12.70 7.78
C GLN A 20 21.09 12.27 8.67
N ILE A 21 21.32 12.17 9.97
CA ILE A 21 20.37 11.67 10.96
C ILE A 21 20.08 12.77 11.97
N TYR A 22 18.79 13.06 12.16
CA TYR A 22 18.29 14.08 13.06
C TYR A 22 17.29 13.48 14.03
N ASP A 23 17.27 13.99 15.26
CA ASP A 23 16.34 13.60 16.31
C ASP A 23 15.41 14.75 16.65
N PHE A 24 14.17 14.43 16.99
CA PHE A 24 13.20 15.34 17.56
C PHE A 24 12.34 14.61 18.59
N SER A 25 12.04 15.29 19.69
CA SER A 25 11.10 14.83 20.71
C SER A 25 10.06 15.92 20.91
N ASP A 26 8.82 15.55 20.75
CA ASP A 26 7.69 16.44 20.99
C ASP A 26 7.13 16.23 22.41
N PHE A 27 6.56 17.27 22.97
CA PHE A 27 5.96 17.28 24.30
C PHE A 27 4.52 17.75 24.18
N PRO A 28 3.57 17.10 24.87
CA PRO A 28 2.16 17.43 24.75
C PRO A 28 1.88 18.85 25.29
N ASN A 29 1.02 19.56 24.61
CA ASN A 29 0.41 20.79 25.08
C ASN A 29 -0.65 20.50 26.18
N GLU A 30 -1.23 21.54 26.78
CA GLU A 30 -2.19 21.37 27.89
C GLU A 30 -3.43 20.53 27.53
N ASP A 31 -3.85 20.56 26.27
CA ASP A 31 -5.03 19.86 25.76
C ASP A 31 -4.69 18.47 25.15
N GLU A 32 -3.43 18.07 25.13
CA GLU A 32 -2.96 16.81 24.55
C GLU A 32 -2.68 15.78 25.63
N SER A 33 -2.78 14.49 25.29
CA SER A 33 -2.72 13.38 26.26
C SER A 33 -1.74 12.26 25.93
N PHE A 34 -0.87 12.43 24.93
CA PHE A 34 0.27 11.53 24.72
C PHE A 34 1.40 11.85 25.72
N THR A 35 2.35 10.94 25.93
CA THR A 35 3.50 11.17 26.82
C THR A 35 4.84 10.91 26.15
N ILE A 36 4.87 10.17 25.04
CA ILE A 36 6.07 9.84 24.27
C ILE A 36 5.80 10.09 22.79
N ALA A 37 6.52 11.05 22.21
CA ALA A 37 6.54 11.33 20.79
C ALA A 37 7.99 11.64 20.35
N ASN A 38 8.77 10.59 20.12
CA ASN A 38 10.16 10.70 19.70
C ASN A 38 10.31 10.24 18.26
N PHE A 39 11.01 11.03 17.48
CA PHE A 39 11.24 10.81 16.05
C PHE A 39 12.72 10.85 15.74
N ARG A 40 13.14 10.02 14.78
CA ARG A 40 14.48 10.07 14.19
C ARG A 40 14.35 9.89 12.70
N ILE A 41 14.98 10.80 11.93
CA ILE A 41 14.95 10.79 10.47
C ILE A 41 16.36 10.64 9.90
N TYR A 42 16.47 9.86 8.82
CA TYR A 42 17.62 9.82 7.93
C TYR A 42 17.27 10.52 6.61
N ILE A 43 18.11 11.41 6.16
CA ILE A 43 17.99 12.15 4.90
C ILE A 43 19.16 11.78 4.00
N PRO A 44 18.96 11.16 2.83
CA PRO A 44 20.04 10.82 1.90
C PRO A 44 20.77 12.07 1.38
N GLU A 45 22.10 12.08 1.45
CA GLU A 45 22.93 13.24 1.07
C GLU A 45 22.83 13.62 -0.41
N ASP A 46 22.61 12.64 -1.28
CA ASP A 46 22.65 12.83 -2.73
C ASP A 46 21.30 13.30 -3.31
N LEU A 47 20.34 13.65 -2.47
CA LEU A 47 19.03 14.11 -2.90
C LEU A 47 18.92 15.63 -2.74
N ASP A 48 18.75 16.33 -3.83
CA ASP A 48 18.50 17.79 -3.81
C ASP A 48 17.10 18.13 -3.25
N THR A 49 16.17 17.19 -3.30
CA THR A 49 14.78 17.35 -2.86
C THR A 49 14.21 16.03 -2.35
N ILE A 50 13.61 16.06 -1.18
CA ILE A 50 12.93 14.91 -0.57
C ILE A 50 11.47 14.88 -1.06
N ARG A 51 11.09 13.81 -1.78
CA ARG A 51 9.78 13.69 -2.40
C ARG A 51 8.69 13.15 -1.48
N GLY A 52 9.09 12.52 -0.36
CA GLY A 52 8.20 11.92 0.61
C GLY A 52 8.97 11.34 1.80
N ILE A 53 8.24 10.80 2.75
CA ILE A 53 8.79 10.18 3.95
C ILE A 53 8.34 8.72 4.02
N TYR A 54 9.29 7.79 4.15
CA TYR A 54 9.01 6.40 4.49
C TYR A 54 9.02 6.27 6.01
N ALA A 55 7.85 6.11 6.62
CA ALA A 55 7.69 5.99 8.06
C ALA A 55 7.57 4.52 8.49
N TYR A 56 8.57 4.03 9.21
CA TYR A 56 8.59 2.67 9.76
C TYR A 56 8.02 2.68 11.17
N MET A 57 6.81 2.13 11.34
CA MET A 57 6.06 2.19 12.58
C MET A 57 6.24 0.92 13.42
N HIS A 58 6.57 1.10 14.71
CA HIS A 58 6.85 -0.01 15.63
C HIS A 58 5.59 -0.68 16.19
N ALA A 59 5.74 -1.91 16.72
CA ALA A 59 4.71 -2.57 17.51
C ALA A 59 4.56 -1.91 18.90
N PHE A 60 3.51 -2.26 19.64
CA PHE A 60 3.21 -1.70 20.98
C PHE A 60 4.44 -1.70 21.90
N GLY A 61 4.70 -0.56 22.52
CA GLY A 61 5.82 -0.36 23.44
C GLY A 61 7.21 -0.44 22.81
N GLY A 62 7.30 -0.46 21.46
CA GLY A 62 8.56 -0.51 20.73
C GLY A 62 9.20 0.85 20.48
N ASP A 63 10.33 0.81 19.80
CA ASP A 63 11.08 1.95 19.31
C ASP A 63 11.71 1.58 17.97
N SER A 64 11.25 2.22 16.90
CA SER A 64 11.77 1.97 15.55
C SER A 64 12.84 2.98 15.09
N ARG A 65 13.27 3.89 15.95
CA ARG A 65 14.24 4.94 15.58
C ARG A 65 15.58 4.40 15.09
N SER A 66 15.94 3.16 15.49
CA SER A 66 17.14 2.49 14.98
C SER A 66 17.08 2.14 13.48
N ILE A 67 15.89 2.12 12.87
CA ILE A 67 15.72 1.79 11.45
C ILE A 67 16.51 2.72 10.52
N VAL A 68 16.71 3.95 10.93
CA VAL A 68 17.48 4.95 10.16
C VAL A 68 18.97 4.59 10.02
N GLN A 69 19.45 3.58 10.76
CA GLN A 69 20.81 3.05 10.67
C GLN A 69 20.88 1.75 9.86
N ASP A 70 19.73 1.21 9.41
CA ASP A 70 19.69 0.02 8.57
C ASP A 70 20.07 0.40 7.13
N SER A 71 21.17 -0.18 6.64
CA SER A 71 21.73 0.16 5.33
C SER A 71 20.82 -0.21 4.16
N LEU A 72 20.01 -1.27 4.29
CA LEU A 72 19.06 -1.67 3.24
C LEU A 72 17.89 -0.69 3.17
N MET A 73 17.42 -0.22 4.33
CA MET A 73 16.35 0.77 4.39
C MET A 73 16.83 2.16 3.95
N GLN A 74 18.08 2.52 4.24
CA GLN A 74 18.70 3.73 3.71
C GLN A 74 18.81 3.69 2.19
N GLU A 75 19.24 2.56 1.62
CA GLU A 75 19.34 2.38 0.17
C GLU A 75 17.94 2.40 -0.50
N LEU A 76 16.94 1.76 0.11
CA LEU A 76 15.55 1.84 -0.35
C LEU A 76 15.08 3.29 -0.37
N SER A 77 15.26 4.02 0.74
CA SER A 77 14.84 5.40 0.89
C SER A 77 15.51 6.31 -0.15
N LYS A 78 16.80 6.14 -0.37
CA LYS A 78 17.57 6.84 -1.42
C LYS A 78 17.00 6.53 -2.82
N THR A 79 16.76 5.25 -3.11
CA THR A 79 16.25 4.79 -4.42
C THR A 79 14.91 5.43 -4.78
N VAL A 80 14.03 5.61 -3.78
CA VAL A 80 12.71 6.22 -4.00
C VAL A 80 12.68 7.73 -3.84
N GLY A 81 13.78 8.36 -3.44
CA GLY A 81 13.88 9.79 -3.22
C GLY A 81 13.19 10.28 -1.95
N PHE A 82 13.17 9.44 -0.89
CA PHE A 82 12.49 9.71 0.38
C PHE A 82 13.45 9.87 1.53
N ALA A 83 12.99 10.55 2.59
CA ALA A 83 13.60 10.42 3.91
C ALA A 83 13.07 9.15 4.61
N LEU A 84 13.88 8.56 5.50
CA LEU A 84 13.51 7.39 6.30
C LEU A 84 13.25 7.83 7.74
N LEU A 85 12.04 7.57 8.24
CA LEU A 85 11.59 7.94 9.57
C LEU A 85 11.38 6.71 10.45
N GLY A 86 11.98 6.71 11.63
CA GLY A 86 11.66 5.81 12.73
C GLY A 86 11.09 6.59 13.91
N VAL A 87 10.22 5.96 14.67
CA VAL A 87 9.44 6.61 15.74
C VAL A 87 9.43 5.80 17.03
N GLN A 88 9.17 6.49 18.15
CA GLN A 88 8.77 5.91 19.40
C GLN A 88 7.58 6.72 19.94
N LEU A 89 6.40 6.11 19.91
CA LEU A 89 5.14 6.75 20.25
C LEU A 89 4.39 5.90 21.28
N ASP A 90 3.55 6.51 22.12
CA ASP A 90 2.78 5.81 23.16
C ASP A 90 1.26 5.94 23.02
N ASN A 91 0.79 6.73 22.07
CA ASN A 91 -0.64 6.87 21.77
C ASN A 91 -0.91 6.69 20.26
N MET A 92 -2.05 6.09 19.89
CA MET A 92 -2.45 5.85 18.51
C MET A 92 -3.74 6.57 18.11
N TYR A 93 -4.38 7.23 19.06
CA TYR A 93 -5.64 7.96 18.81
C TYR A 93 -5.33 9.43 18.53
N MET A 94 -5.79 9.94 17.40
CA MET A 94 -5.44 11.27 16.91
C MET A 94 -5.99 12.41 17.78
N ASP A 95 -7.07 12.17 18.51
CA ASP A 95 -7.64 13.09 19.49
C ASP A 95 -6.73 13.33 20.74
N SER A 96 -5.70 12.49 20.92
CA SER A 96 -4.68 12.72 21.94
C SER A 96 -3.66 13.80 21.58
N GLY A 97 -3.69 14.33 20.35
CA GLY A 97 -2.68 15.24 19.82
C GLY A 97 -1.49 14.54 19.11
N ILE A 98 -1.36 13.21 19.23
CA ILE A 98 -0.21 12.47 18.70
C ILE A 98 -0.04 12.60 17.17
N GLY A 99 -1.11 12.89 16.43
CA GLY A 99 -1.04 13.18 14.99
C GLY A 99 -0.32 14.50 14.70
N ASN A 100 -0.52 15.52 15.54
CA ASN A 100 0.15 16.82 15.43
C ASN A 100 1.67 16.66 15.63
N SER A 101 2.10 15.77 16.53
CA SER A 101 3.53 15.52 16.80
C SER A 101 4.30 15.11 15.51
N LEU A 102 3.67 14.40 14.58
CA LEU A 102 4.32 14.08 13.29
C LEU A 102 4.45 15.34 12.41
N ILE A 103 3.46 16.22 12.41
CA ILE A 103 3.50 17.50 11.68
C ILE A 103 4.62 18.38 12.26
N ASP A 104 4.72 18.46 13.57
CA ASP A 104 5.77 19.23 14.26
C ASP A 104 7.16 18.62 14.03
N ALA A 105 7.27 17.29 13.99
CA ALA A 105 8.51 16.61 13.64
C ALA A 105 8.97 16.95 12.21
N LYS A 106 8.06 16.94 11.23
CA LYS A 106 8.36 17.33 9.83
C LYS A 106 8.89 18.76 9.76
N ALA A 107 8.22 19.70 10.44
CA ALA A 107 8.63 21.09 10.48
C ALA A 107 9.99 21.28 11.19
N ASN A 108 10.25 20.52 12.25
CA ASN A 108 11.51 20.57 12.97
C ASN A 108 12.66 20.01 12.12
N PHE A 109 12.48 18.88 11.46
CA PHE A 109 13.47 18.28 10.56
C PHE A 109 13.77 19.15 9.36
N ALA A 110 12.78 19.83 8.79
CA ALA A 110 12.99 20.81 7.74
C ALA A 110 13.96 21.91 8.17
N ASN A 111 13.80 22.43 9.38
CA ASN A 111 14.69 23.46 9.94
C ASN A 111 16.10 22.93 10.26
N GLN A 112 16.22 21.69 10.77
CA GLN A 112 17.52 21.11 11.13
C GLN A 112 18.36 20.75 9.91
N SER A 113 17.71 20.26 8.83
CA SER A 113 18.38 19.70 7.65
C SER A 113 18.53 20.70 6.49
N ASN A 114 17.86 21.84 6.53
CA ASN A 114 17.66 22.79 5.43
C ASN A 114 16.84 22.21 4.23
N HIS A 115 16.15 21.08 4.42
CA HIS A 115 15.17 20.53 3.49
C HIS A 115 13.77 21.06 3.80
N SER A 116 13.48 22.31 3.38
CA SER A 116 12.23 22.99 3.71
C SER A 116 10.98 22.26 3.23
N GLU A 117 11.10 21.46 2.17
CA GLU A 117 10.04 20.62 1.62
C GLU A 117 9.55 19.53 2.56
N LEU A 118 10.33 19.14 3.57
CA LEU A 118 9.90 18.13 4.56
C LEU A 118 8.60 18.52 5.29
N ILE A 119 8.34 19.82 5.46
CA ILE A 119 7.08 20.29 6.05
C ILE A 119 5.87 19.75 5.28
N TYR A 120 6.00 19.66 3.95
CA TYR A 120 4.94 19.31 3.02
C TYR A 120 5.08 17.90 2.42
N SER A 121 6.18 17.19 2.74
CA SER A 121 6.45 15.86 2.19
C SER A 121 5.41 14.86 2.68
N PRO A 122 4.66 14.20 1.79
CA PRO A 122 3.68 13.21 2.18
C PRO A 122 4.34 11.91 2.67
N VAL A 123 3.59 11.09 3.39
CA VAL A 123 4.11 9.94 4.12
C VAL A 123 3.60 8.62 3.54
N PHE A 124 4.50 7.66 3.35
CA PHE A 124 4.18 6.25 3.18
C PHE A 124 4.38 5.52 4.52
N PHE A 125 3.34 4.90 5.04
CA PHE A 125 3.40 4.20 6.32
C PHE A 125 3.63 2.70 6.15
N ASP A 126 4.65 2.15 6.82
CA ASP A 126 4.91 0.72 6.97
C ASP A 126 4.73 0.33 8.44
N GLY A 127 3.52 -0.08 8.81
CA GLY A 127 3.15 -0.32 10.20
C GLY A 127 2.91 -1.79 10.56
N HIS A 128 3.48 -2.24 11.68
CA HIS A 128 3.25 -3.56 12.25
C HIS A 128 2.48 -3.45 13.57
N SER A 129 1.47 -4.31 13.75
CA SER A 129 0.69 -4.39 14.98
C SER A 129 0.12 -3.01 15.36
N TRP A 130 0.45 -2.50 16.52
CA TRP A 130 0.08 -1.18 17.00
C TRP A 130 0.50 -0.05 16.03
N GLY A 131 1.69 -0.15 15.41
CA GLY A 131 2.14 0.81 14.41
C GLY A 131 1.29 0.80 13.14
N GLY A 132 0.74 -0.36 12.75
CA GLY A 132 -0.24 -0.45 11.67
C GLY A 132 -1.56 0.24 12.02
N GLN A 133 -2.02 0.09 13.26
CA GLN A 133 -3.21 0.78 13.78
C GLN A 133 -3.01 2.30 13.79
N TRP A 134 -1.83 2.76 14.24
CA TRP A 134 -1.47 4.17 14.22
C TRP A 134 -1.52 4.74 12.79
N SER A 135 -0.90 4.03 11.85
CA SER A 135 -0.87 4.42 10.43
C SER A 135 -2.28 4.56 9.84
N TYR A 136 -3.16 3.62 10.15
CA TYR A 136 -4.56 3.66 9.73
C TYR A 136 -5.33 4.82 10.37
N HIS A 137 -5.17 5.05 11.69
CA HIS A 137 -5.83 6.16 12.37
C HIS A 137 -5.35 7.51 11.86
N TYR A 138 -4.05 7.66 11.58
CA TYR A 138 -3.52 8.86 10.95
C TYR A 138 -4.09 9.08 9.55
N THR A 139 -4.19 8.01 8.77
CA THR A 139 -4.80 8.06 7.42
C THR A 139 -6.26 8.52 7.47
N LYS A 140 -7.04 8.07 8.47
CA LYS A 140 -8.41 8.57 8.68
C LYS A 140 -8.45 10.05 9.04
N TRP A 141 -7.48 10.51 9.82
CA TRP A 141 -7.43 11.86 10.36
C TRP A 141 -6.86 12.87 9.35
N ASN A 142 -5.80 12.51 8.61
CA ASN A 142 -5.13 13.40 7.66
C ASN A 142 -4.78 12.66 6.35
N PRO A 143 -5.79 12.27 5.55
CA PRO A 143 -5.60 11.44 4.34
C PRO A 143 -4.81 12.15 3.25
N GLU A 144 -4.81 13.49 3.21
CA GLU A 144 -4.11 14.28 2.19
C GLU A 144 -2.59 14.23 2.34
N ASP A 145 -2.08 13.92 3.55
CA ASP A 145 -0.66 13.75 3.84
C ASP A 145 -0.15 12.32 3.59
N VAL A 146 -1.03 11.39 3.16
CA VAL A 146 -0.71 9.97 3.07
C VAL A 146 -0.66 9.48 1.64
N ILE A 147 0.53 9.06 1.19
CA ILE A 147 0.72 8.41 -0.12
C ILE A 147 -0.02 7.08 -0.15
N ALA A 148 0.24 6.25 0.84
CA ALA A 148 -0.40 4.96 1.08
C ALA A 148 -0.08 4.48 2.50
N PHE A 149 -0.86 3.53 3.02
CA PHE A 149 -0.58 2.92 4.31
C PHE A 149 -0.51 1.40 4.23
N VAL A 150 0.32 0.83 5.09
CA VAL A 150 0.39 -0.60 5.31
C VAL A 150 0.11 -0.88 6.79
N THR A 151 -0.79 -1.81 7.05
CA THR A 151 -1.06 -2.32 8.38
C THR A 151 -0.90 -3.84 8.42
N MET A 152 0.00 -4.31 9.30
CA MET A 152 0.32 -5.71 9.44
C MET A 152 -0.16 -6.21 10.79
N LYS A 153 -1.14 -7.11 10.81
CA LYS A 153 -1.52 -7.92 11.99
C LYS A 153 -1.91 -7.10 13.23
N GLY A 154 -2.46 -5.90 13.02
CA GLY A 154 -3.06 -5.09 14.10
C GLY A 154 -4.46 -5.62 14.47
N GLY A 155 -4.95 -5.28 15.66
CA GLY A 155 -6.21 -5.83 16.17
C GLY A 155 -7.14 -4.82 16.84
N TYR A 156 -6.81 -3.52 16.84
CA TYR A 156 -7.61 -2.47 17.47
C TYR A 156 -7.74 -1.25 16.57
N HIS A 157 -7.94 -1.48 15.27
CA HIS A 157 -8.31 -0.40 14.35
C HIS A 157 -9.72 0.07 14.65
N ASP A 158 -9.95 1.36 14.49
CA ASP A 158 -11.30 1.90 14.52
C ASP A 158 -12.11 1.36 13.33
N THR A 159 -13.14 0.58 13.60
CA THR A 159 -13.99 -0.04 12.59
C THR A 159 -15.07 0.88 12.05
N THR A 160 -15.17 2.15 12.48
CA THR A 160 -16.13 3.09 11.92
C THR A 160 -15.79 3.42 10.47
N TYR A 161 -16.81 3.51 9.62
CA TYR A 161 -16.65 3.88 8.22
C TYR A 161 -15.98 5.26 8.09
N SER A 162 -15.07 5.40 7.15
CA SER A 162 -14.37 6.64 6.83
C SER A 162 -14.37 6.91 5.34
N GLU A 163 -15.14 7.89 4.92
CA GLU A 163 -15.20 8.33 3.52
C GLU A 163 -13.85 8.90 3.04
N SER A 164 -13.10 9.54 3.92
CA SER A 164 -11.82 10.12 3.56
C SER A 164 -10.72 9.07 3.36
N ALA A 165 -10.72 8.00 4.14
CA ALA A 165 -9.68 6.98 4.09
C ALA A 165 -9.80 6.04 2.88
N ILE A 166 -10.99 5.85 2.29
CA ILE A 166 -11.18 4.91 1.17
C ILE A 166 -10.39 5.29 -0.08
N ASN A 167 -10.11 6.59 -0.27
CA ASN A 167 -9.35 7.11 -1.40
C ASN A 167 -7.83 7.03 -1.22
N VAL A 168 -7.37 6.65 -0.01
CA VAL A 168 -5.95 6.41 0.26
C VAL A 168 -5.66 4.93 0.08
N PRO A 169 -4.75 4.55 -0.83
CA PRO A 169 -4.41 3.15 -1.04
C PRO A 169 -3.89 2.48 0.23
N GLY A 170 -4.38 1.28 0.52
CA GLY A 170 -4.03 0.56 1.74
C GLY A 170 -3.72 -0.91 1.52
N TYR A 171 -2.73 -1.41 2.22
CA TYR A 171 -2.41 -2.84 2.26
C TYR A 171 -2.54 -3.39 3.67
N MET A 172 -3.38 -4.41 3.84
CA MET A 172 -3.65 -5.06 5.11
C MET A 172 -3.12 -6.48 5.09
N PHE A 173 -2.26 -6.83 6.04
CA PHE A 173 -1.71 -8.17 6.18
C PHE A 173 -2.25 -8.84 7.44
N ILE A 174 -2.79 -10.05 7.29
CA ILE A 174 -3.20 -10.93 8.38
C ILE A 174 -2.32 -12.17 8.39
N GLY A 175 -2.10 -12.76 9.55
CA GLY A 175 -1.36 -14.03 9.68
C GLY A 175 -2.35 -15.15 9.94
N GLU A 176 -2.23 -16.25 9.22
CA GLU A 176 -3.13 -17.40 9.34
C GLU A 176 -3.18 -17.97 10.78
N ASN A 177 -2.05 -17.92 11.51
CA ASN A 177 -1.92 -18.39 12.88
C ASN A 177 -1.82 -17.25 13.91
N ASP A 178 -2.25 -16.03 13.57
CA ASP A 178 -2.38 -14.93 14.52
C ASP A 178 -3.67 -15.09 15.35
N SER A 179 -3.86 -14.24 16.35
CA SER A 179 -5.07 -14.27 17.18
C SER A 179 -6.31 -13.86 16.39
N ASP A 180 -7.41 -14.59 16.59
CA ASP A 180 -8.67 -14.40 15.88
C ASP A 180 -9.12 -12.93 15.86
N TYR A 181 -9.08 -12.25 17.01
CA TYR A 181 -9.51 -10.84 17.08
C TYR A 181 -8.72 -9.88 16.17
N ARG A 182 -7.46 -10.21 15.80
CA ARG A 182 -6.67 -9.40 14.86
C ARG A 182 -7.07 -9.70 13.42
N ILE A 183 -7.27 -10.97 13.11
CA ILE A 183 -7.74 -11.41 11.80
C ILE A 183 -9.12 -10.81 11.54
N GLU A 184 -10.03 -10.92 12.50
CA GLU A 184 -11.38 -10.37 12.43
C GLU A 184 -11.37 -8.85 12.28
N ASN A 185 -10.62 -8.11 13.12
CA ASN A 185 -10.59 -6.65 13.07
C ASN A 185 -10.13 -6.11 11.70
N LEU A 186 -9.04 -6.65 11.13
CA LEU A 186 -8.56 -6.24 9.81
C LEU A 186 -9.51 -6.67 8.69
N THR A 187 -10.09 -7.85 8.78
CA THR A 187 -11.09 -8.32 7.81
C THR A 187 -12.35 -7.47 7.86
N ASP A 188 -12.82 -7.10 9.05
CA ASP A 188 -14.03 -6.27 9.23
C ASP A 188 -13.85 -4.88 8.65
N ILE A 189 -12.73 -4.21 8.89
CA ILE A 189 -12.49 -2.88 8.31
C ILE A 189 -12.36 -2.97 6.78
N PHE A 190 -11.74 -4.00 6.26
CA PHE A 190 -11.64 -4.24 4.83
C PHE A 190 -13.04 -4.43 4.21
N LEU A 191 -13.82 -5.41 4.68
CA LEU A 191 -15.15 -5.72 4.16
C LEU A 191 -16.17 -4.57 4.33
N LYS A 192 -15.96 -3.71 5.31
CA LYS A 192 -16.82 -2.56 5.54
C LYS A 192 -16.58 -1.42 4.53
N HIS A 193 -15.37 -1.28 4.01
CA HIS A 193 -15.00 -0.16 3.16
C HIS A 193 -14.91 -0.55 1.68
N ARG A 194 -14.59 -1.81 1.35
CA ARG A 194 -14.52 -2.27 -0.06
C ARG A 194 -15.79 -2.00 -0.87
N PRO A 195 -17.02 -2.25 -0.34
CA PRO A 195 -18.25 -1.92 -1.07
C PRO A 195 -18.41 -0.45 -1.46
N SER A 196 -17.65 0.43 -0.83
CA SER A 196 -17.63 1.86 -1.15
C SER A 196 -16.43 2.27 -2.03
N GLY A 197 -15.75 1.31 -2.65
CA GLY A 197 -14.64 1.57 -3.56
C GLY A 197 -13.29 1.81 -2.87
N ALA A 198 -13.11 1.37 -1.61
CA ALA A 198 -11.82 1.53 -0.94
C ALA A 198 -10.68 0.87 -1.73
N LEU A 199 -9.62 1.62 -2.02
CA LEU A 199 -8.45 1.18 -2.75
C LEU A 199 -7.54 0.28 -1.88
N TRP A 200 -8.15 -0.76 -1.28
CA TRP A 200 -7.50 -1.58 -0.25
C TRP A 200 -7.36 -3.03 -0.66
N ALA A 201 -6.21 -3.63 -0.30
CA ALA A 201 -5.93 -5.05 -0.43
C ALA A 201 -5.85 -5.72 0.95
N LEU A 202 -6.34 -6.94 1.04
CA LEU A 202 -6.15 -7.82 2.19
C LEU A 202 -5.36 -9.06 1.74
N ALA A 203 -4.24 -9.35 2.42
CA ALA A 203 -3.36 -10.47 2.12
C ALA A 203 -3.16 -11.34 3.37
N MET A 204 -3.46 -12.63 3.25
CA MET A 204 -3.20 -13.61 4.32
C MET A 204 -1.80 -14.21 4.11
N GLU A 205 -0.96 -14.14 5.14
CA GLU A 205 0.34 -14.81 5.17
C GLU A 205 0.16 -16.20 5.77
N SER A 206 0.34 -17.23 4.94
CA SER A 206 0.16 -18.63 5.36
C SER A 206 1.19 -19.04 6.42
N ASN A 207 0.74 -19.85 7.39
CA ASN A 207 1.52 -20.36 8.51
C ASN A 207 2.17 -19.28 9.40
N ALA A 208 1.83 -18.01 9.24
CA ALA A 208 2.42 -16.90 9.98
C ALA A 208 1.57 -16.49 11.20
N GLY A 209 2.25 -16.21 12.31
CA GLY A 209 1.67 -15.60 13.51
C GLY A 209 1.83 -14.07 13.51
N HIS A 210 2.04 -13.48 14.69
CA HIS A 210 2.07 -12.04 14.95
C HIS A 210 3.44 -11.38 14.68
N ASN A 211 4.12 -11.70 13.59
CA ASN A 211 5.36 -11.01 13.18
C ASN A 211 5.16 -10.18 11.93
N ARG A 212 6.10 -9.27 11.68
CA ARG A 212 6.15 -8.59 10.37
C ARG A 212 6.27 -9.64 9.27
N ILE A 213 5.75 -9.30 8.08
CA ILE A 213 5.93 -10.14 6.89
C ILE A 213 7.42 -10.27 6.56
N ASN A 214 7.84 -11.48 6.19
CA ASN A 214 9.23 -11.77 5.83
C ASN A 214 9.52 -11.44 4.35
N ASP A 215 8.59 -11.78 3.45
CA ASP A 215 8.71 -11.46 2.03
C ASP A 215 8.25 -10.01 1.78
N ARG A 216 9.21 -9.17 1.40
CA ARG A 216 8.96 -7.77 1.12
C ARG A 216 8.67 -7.48 -0.36
N ASN A 217 8.67 -8.49 -1.24
CA ASN A 217 8.44 -8.24 -2.68
C ASN A 217 7.08 -7.60 -2.92
N LEU A 218 6.04 -8.12 -2.27
CA LEU A 218 4.69 -7.56 -2.36
C LEU A 218 4.63 -6.12 -1.84
N LEU A 219 5.21 -5.86 -0.66
CA LEU A 219 5.25 -4.52 -0.07
C LEU A 219 6.05 -3.54 -0.92
N ASN A 220 7.22 -3.96 -1.41
CA ASN A 220 8.06 -3.10 -2.23
C ASN A 220 7.39 -2.79 -3.58
N SER A 221 6.73 -3.78 -4.22
CA SER A 221 5.99 -3.53 -5.45
C SER A 221 4.85 -2.52 -5.25
N PHE A 222 4.15 -2.60 -4.13
CA PHE A 222 3.12 -1.64 -3.76
C PHE A 222 3.71 -0.24 -3.50
N LEU A 223 4.81 -0.15 -2.74
CA LEU A 223 5.51 1.10 -2.47
C LEU A 223 5.89 1.81 -3.77
N PHE A 224 6.62 1.11 -4.67
CA PHE A 224 7.06 1.71 -5.93
C PHE A 224 5.90 2.15 -6.81
N ASP A 225 4.83 1.37 -6.85
CA ASP A 225 3.66 1.72 -7.64
C ASP A 225 2.92 2.93 -7.06
N MET A 226 2.76 3.01 -5.74
CA MET A 226 2.14 4.15 -5.08
C MET A 226 2.94 5.44 -5.26
N ILE A 227 4.26 5.37 -5.20
CA ILE A 227 5.14 6.52 -5.50
C ILE A 227 4.90 7.00 -6.94
N ASN A 228 4.89 6.09 -7.90
CA ASN A 228 4.74 6.44 -9.32
C ASN A 228 3.34 6.98 -9.65
N LYS A 229 2.30 6.48 -9.02
CA LYS A 229 0.90 6.85 -9.32
C LYS A 229 0.43 8.05 -8.51
N ARG A 230 0.81 8.13 -7.23
CA ARG A 230 0.29 9.15 -6.30
C ARG A 230 1.09 10.44 -6.31
N LEU A 231 2.44 10.35 -6.44
CA LEU A 231 3.26 11.55 -6.44
C LEU A 231 3.27 12.21 -7.82
N PRO A 232 3.07 13.53 -7.90
CA PRO A 232 3.25 14.27 -9.14
C PRO A 232 4.74 14.24 -9.58
N ASN A 233 4.99 14.33 -10.89
CA ASN A 233 6.36 14.36 -11.43
C ASN A 233 7.15 15.60 -10.98
N SER A 234 6.45 16.68 -10.65
CA SER A 234 7.04 17.92 -10.09
C SER A 234 6.06 18.56 -9.13
N PHE A 235 6.57 19.18 -8.08
CA PHE A 235 5.79 19.90 -7.09
C PHE A 235 6.55 21.14 -6.60
N ASN A 236 5.82 22.10 -6.01
CA ASN A 236 6.42 23.26 -5.36
C ASN A 236 6.87 22.86 -3.95
N ILE A 237 8.16 23.03 -3.66
CA ILE A 237 8.74 22.68 -2.35
C ILE A 237 8.21 23.52 -1.18
N ASN A 238 7.52 24.61 -1.46
CA ASN A 238 6.97 25.53 -0.46
C ASN A 238 5.44 25.39 -0.26
N GLU A 239 4.84 24.36 -0.82
CA GLU A 239 3.40 24.12 -0.77
C GLU A 239 3.11 22.64 -0.52
N PRO A 240 1.95 22.29 0.07
CA PRO A 240 1.53 20.90 0.22
C PRO A 240 1.54 20.15 -1.12
N VAL A 241 2.06 18.95 -1.13
CA VAL A 241 2.07 18.10 -2.33
C VAL A 241 0.65 17.59 -2.59
N LEU A 242 0.08 17.96 -3.73
CA LEU A 242 -1.21 17.44 -4.16
C LEU A 242 -1.03 16.04 -4.74
N LEU A 243 -1.43 15.04 -3.97
CA LEU A 243 -1.36 13.64 -4.38
C LEU A 243 -2.41 13.35 -5.48
N ASN A 244 -1.99 12.65 -6.54
CA ASN A 244 -2.89 12.23 -7.59
C ASN A 244 -3.97 11.29 -7.03
N GLN A 245 -5.21 11.48 -7.45
CA GLN A 245 -6.29 10.56 -7.17
C GLN A 245 -6.16 9.31 -8.06
N LEU A 246 -6.42 8.14 -7.50
CA LEU A 246 -6.45 6.89 -8.26
C LEU A 246 -7.89 6.54 -8.62
N ILE A 247 -8.04 5.92 -9.77
CA ILE A 247 -9.31 5.37 -10.24
C ILE A 247 -9.33 3.89 -9.91
N GLU A 248 -10.37 3.43 -9.22
CA GLU A 248 -10.48 2.04 -8.80
C GLU A 248 -10.39 1.08 -9.99
N ASN A 249 -11.07 1.42 -11.10
CA ASN A 249 -11.13 0.59 -12.30
C ASN A 249 -9.78 0.43 -13.03
N ASP A 250 -8.80 1.32 -12.78
CA ASP A 250 -7.46 1.21 -13.38
C ASP A 250 -6.58 0.14 -12.67
N GLY A 251 -7.13 -0.52 -11.65
CA GLY A 251 -6.46 -1.56 -10.89
C GLY A 251 -6.78 -2.98 -11.36
N PHE A 252 -6.38 -3.91 -10.52
CA PHE A 252 -6.68 -5.32 -10.60
C PHE A 252 -7.46 -5.75 -9.35
N LEU A 253 -8.11 -6.89 -9.43
CA LEU A 253 -8.85 -7.48 -8.31
C LEU A 253 -8.21 -8.81 -7.92
N GLY A 254 -8.20 -9.13 -6.63
CA GLY A 254 -7.70 -10.40 -6.10
C GLY A 254 -8.78 -11.11 -5.28
N ASN A 255 -9.15 -12.31 -5.68
CA ASN A 255 -10.06 -13.15 -4.93
C ASN A 255 -9.34 -13.85 -3.78
N ARG A 256 -9.68 -13.51 -2.56
CA ARG A 256 -9.03 -14.03 -1.35
C ARG A 256 -9.27 -15.52 -1.07
N THR A 257 -10.23 -16.14 -1.76
CA THR A 257 -10.59 -17.56 -1.60
C THR A 257 -9.96 -18.42 -2.69
N THR A 258 -10.07 -17.98 -3.95
CA THR A 258 -9.52 -18.73 -5.10
C THR A 258 -8.09 -18.35 -5.45
N HIS A 259 -7.63 -17.20 -4.94
CA HIS A 259 -6.35 -16.55 -5.24
C HIS A 259 -6.19 -16.15 -6.72
N GLU A 260 -7.27 -16.13 -7.47
CA GLU A 260 -7.30 -15.62 -8.84
C GLU A 260 -7.19 -14.10 -8.84
N ILE A 261 -6.61 -13.57 -9.91
CA ILE A 261 -6.50 -12.14 -10.15
C ILE A 261 -7.23 -11.76 -11.43
N PHE A 262 -7.85 -10.59 -11.45
CA PHE A 262 -8.70 -10.12 -12.55
C PHE A 262 -8.33 -8.67 -12.91
N ASN A 263 -8.48 -8.32 -14.18
CA ASN A 263 -8.48 -6.91 -14.59
C ASN A 263 -9.81 -6.25 -14.15
N HIS A 264 -9.73 -5.21 -13.32
CA HIS A 264 -10.93 -4.56 -12.76
C HIS A 264 -11.84 -4.00 -13.85
N ASN A 265 -11.26 -3.40 -14.88
CA ASN A 265 -12.02 -2.75 -15.96
C ASN A 265 -12.95 -3.70 -16.71
N CYS A 266 -12.58 -4.97 -16.77
CA CYS A 266 -13.32 -6.00 -17.49
C CYS A 266 -14.13 -6.93 -16.57
N TYR A 267 -14.03 -6.74 -15.25
CA TYR A 267 -14.71 -7.58 -14.26
C TYR A 267 -16.16 -7.11 -14.06
N GLY A 268 -17.11 -7.85 -14.61
CA GLY A 268 -18.54 -7.50 -14.61
C GLY A 268 -19.35 -7.97 -13.38
N PHE A 269 -18.67 -8.46 -12.33
CA PHE A 269 -19.31 -9.05 -11.15
C PHE A 269 -19.10 -8.19 -9.90
N ASP A 270 -19.64 -8.64 -8.76
CA ASP A 270 -19.52 -7.98 -7.47
C ASP A 270 -18.06 -7.97 -6.98
N VAL A 271 -17.55 -6.79 -6.66
CA VAL A 271 -16.16 -6.54 -6.21
C VAL A 271 -16.03 -6.34 -4.71
N ASP A 272 -17.13 -6.34 -3.96
CA ASP A 272 -17.22 -5.94 -2.54
C ASP A 272 -16.31 -6.72 -1.60
N THR A 273 -15.93 -7.94 -1.98
CA THR A 273 -15.08 -8.81 -1.18
C THR A 273 -13.68 -9.02 -1.78
N LEU A 274 -13.40 -8.44 -2.94
CA LEU A 274 -12.15 -8.61 -3.65
C LEU A 274 -11.12 -7.55 -3.23
N SER A 275 -9.86 -7.95 -3.11
CA SER A 275 -8.74 -7.04 -2.86
C SER A 275 -8.52 -6.15 -4.08
N TRP A 276 -8.39 -4.83 -3.89
CA TRP A 276 -7.92 -3.93 -4.94
C TRP A 276 -6.39 -3.99 -5.02
N LEU A 277 -5.87 -4.15 -6.23
CA LEU A 277 -4.44 -4.31 -6.51
C LEU A 277 -4.04 -3.30 -7.57
N SER A 278 -2.97 -2.59 -7.33
CA SER A 278 -2.67 -1.34 -8.02
C SER A 278 -2.25 -1.49 -9.49
N ASN A 279 -1.66 -2.62 -9.87
CA ASN A 279 -1.30 -3.01 -11.24
C ASN A 279 -1.09 -4.52 -11.34
N LEU A 280 -0.81 -5.03 -12.54
CA LEU A 280 -0.60 -6.46 -12.78
C LEU A 280 0.57 -7.02 -11.97
N THR A 281 1.70 -6.32 -11.88
CA THR A 281 2.86 -6.78 -11.11
C THR A 281 2.52 -6.91 -9.62
N ASN A 282 1.80 -5.93 -9.06
CA ASN A 282 1.33 -5.99 -7.67
C ASN A 282 0.33 -7.12 -7.48
N ALA A 283 -0.57 -7.36 -8.45
CA ALA A 283 -1.53 -8.46 -8.44
C ALA A 283 -0.84 -9.83 -8.44
N GLN A 284 0.14 -10.04 -9.29
CA GLN A 284 0.94 -11.27 -9.35
C GLN A 284 1.75 -11.51 -8.06
N ASN A 285 2.33 -10.45 -7.49
CA ASN A 285 3.02 -10.53 -6.20
C ASN A 285 2.05 -10.85 -5.05
N TRP A 286 0.84 -10.26 -5.05
CA TRP A 286 -0.21 -10.58 -4.08
C TRP A 286 -0.63 -12.05 -4.21
N GLN A 287 -0.90 -12.52 -5.43
CA GLN A 287 -1.26 -13.90 -5.69
C GLN A 287 -0.19 -14.89 -5.21
N SER A 288 1.07 -14.63 -5.53
CA SER A 288 2.20 -15.44 -5.07
C SER A 288 2.30 -15.47 -3.55
N PHE A 289 2.07 -14.32 -2.89
CA PHE A 289 2.12 -14.20 -1.43
C PHE A 289 1.00 -14.99 -0.74
N VAL A 290 -0.25 -14.88 -1.21
CA VAL A 290 -1.41 -15.52 -0.56
C VAL A 290 -1.54 -17.00 -0.89
N SER A 291 -1.19 -17.42 -2.13
CA SER A 291 -1.31 -18.81 -2.58
C SER A 291 -0.10 -19.66 -2.22
N GLN A 292 1.03 -19.05 -1.86
CA GLN A 292 2.32 -19.74 -1.73
C GLN A 292 2.74 -20.47 -3.02
N ASN A 293 2.21 -20.03 -4.17
CA ASN A 293 2.43 -20.63 -5.47
C ASN A 293 2.89 -19.56 -6.47
N THR A 294 3.73 -19.94 -7.41
CA THR A 294 4.24 -19.06 -8.47
C THR A 294 3.43 -19.14 -9.77
N SER A 295 2.35 -19.91 -9.79
CA SER A 295 1.50 -20.04 -10.98
C SER A 295 0.72 -18.75 -11.22
N ASP A 296 0.77 -18.25 -12.44
CA ASP A 296 -0.02 -17.11 -12.91
C ASP A 296 -1.46 -17.61 -13.16
N SER A 297 -2.40 -17.08 -12.38
CA SER A 297 -3.83 -17.39 -12.49
C SER A 297 -4.62 -16.13 -12.83
N LEU A 298 -4.05 -15.26 -13.67
CA LEU A 298 -4.79 -14.13 -14.23
C LEU A 298 -5.95 -14.67 -15.07
N VAL A 299 -7.16 -14.25 -14.72
CA VAL A 299 -8.36 -14.45 -15.51
C VAL A 299 -8.71 -13.12 -16.17
N ASP A 300 -8.55 -13.07 -17.47
CA ASP A 300 -8.79 -11.85 -18.23
C ASP A 300 -10.20 -11.81 -18.80
N PHE A 301 -11.13 -11.22 -18.06
CA PHE A 301 -12.52 -11.04 -18.49
C PHE A 301 -12.69 -10.06 -19.67
N CYS A 302 -11.63 -9.38 -20.10
CA CYS A 302 -11.70 -8.57 -21.32
C CYS A 302 -11.96 -9.43 -22.55
N PHE A 303 -11.61 -10.71 -22.50
CA PHE A 303 -11.90 -11.70 -23.51
C PHE A 303 -13.07 -12.62 -23.18
N LEU A 304 -13.89 -12.27 -22.15
CA LEU A 304 -15.03 -13.11 -21.79
C LEU A 304 -16.04 -13.15 -22.93
N GLY A 305 -16.26 -14.35 -23.47
CA GLY A 305 -17.10 -14.56 -24.62
C GLY A 305 -16.37 -14.53 -25.98
N ASP A 306 -15.15 -13.99 -26.05
CA ASP A 306 -14.29 -14.02 -27.24
C ASP A 306 -13.44 -15.29 -27.21
N LEU A 307 -13.91 -16.34 -27.87
CA LEU A 307 -13.28 -17.64 -27.82
C LEU A 307 -12.30 -17.87 -28.97
N ASP A 308 -12.35 -17.06 -30.02
CA ASP A 308 -11.38 -17.12 -31.13
C ASP A 308 -10.31 -16.03 -31.06
N TYR A 309 -10.40 -15.15 -30.04
CA TYR A 309 -9.44 -14.08 -29.71
C TYR A 309 -9.26 -13.06 -30.84
N ASP A 310 -10.35 -12.72 -31.53
CA ASP A 310 -10.36 -11.71 -32.60
C ASP A 310 -10.75 -10.31 -32.10
N GLU A 311 -10.98 -10.15 -30.78
CA GLU A 311 -11.39 -8.92 -30.09
C GLU A 311 -12.83 -8.47 -30.38
N ASP A 312 -13.64 -9.29 -31.09
CA ASP A 312 -15.03 -9.02 -31.42
C ASP A 312 -15.95 -10.15 -30.89
N LEU A 313 -17.02 -9.79 -30.19
CA LEU A 313 -18.03 -10.77 -29.78
C LEU A 313 -19.00 -11.05 -30.95
N THR A 314 -18.94 -12.25 -31.50
CA THR A 314 -19.68 -12.61 -32.70
C THR A 314 -20.48 -13.91 -32.54
N VAL A 315 -21.24 -14.27 -33.59
CA VAL A 315 -21.93 -15.56 -33.65
C VAL A 315 -20.94 -16.73 -33.67
N LEU A 316 -19.70 -16.50 -34.08
CA LEU A 316 -18.68 -17.53 -34.10
C LEU A 316 -18.36 -18.00 -32.67
N ASP A 317 -18.26 -17.07 -31.74
CA ASP A 317 -18.03 -17.39 -30.33
C ASP A 317 -19.19 -18.18 -29.72
N VAL A 318 -20.41 -17.83 -30.10
CA VAL A 318 -21.60 -18.63 -29.71
C VAL A 318 -21.49 -20.07 -30.17
N LEU A 319 -21.00 -20.28 -31.41
CA LEU A 319 -20.79 -21.63 -31.98
C LEU A 319 -19.66 -22.36 -31.24
N LEU A 320 -18.60 -21.66 -30.81
CA LEU A 320 -17.51 -22.24 -30.04
C LEU A 320 -17.98 -22.66 -28.62
N ILE A 321 -18.79 -21.86 -27.92
CA ILE A 321 -19.39 -22.29 -26.64
C ILE A 321 -20.31 -23.50 -26.86
N LEU A 322 -21.11 -23.49 -27.93
CA LEU A 322 -21.98 -24.62 -28.25
C LEU A 322 -21.17 -25.91 -28.52
N ASP A 323 -20.04 -25.79 -29.20
CA ASP A 323 -19.12 -26.91 -29.45
C ASP A 323 -18.55 -27.50 -28.15
N ILE A 324 -18.15 -26.63 -27.18
CA ILE A 324 -17.69 -27.04 -25.86
C ILE A 324 -18.79 -27.85 -25.14
N ILE A 325 -20.04 -27.39 -25.18
CA ILE A 325 -21.17 -28.03 -24.51
C ILE A 325 -21.49 -29.40 -25.17
N ILE A 326 -21.54 -29.46 -26.50
CA ILE A 326 -21.93 -30.69 -27.24
C ILE A 326 -20.88 -31.76 -27.10
N ASN A 327 -19.59 -31.39 -27.20
CA ASN A 327 -18.49 -32.34 -27.17
C ASN A 327 -18.02 -32.63 -25.73
N ASN A 328 -18.62 -31.99 -24.73
CA ASN A 328 -18.21 -32.08 -23.31
C ASN A 328 -16.70 -31.88 -23.16
N SER A 329 -16.20 -30.83 -23.84
CA SER A 329 -14.78 -30.45 -23.84
C SER A 329 -14.32 -29.95 -22.47
N ASP A 330 -13.00 -29.77 -22.30
CA ASP A 330 -12.46 -29.24 -21.08
C ASP A 330 -13.04 -27.85 -20.77
N TYR A 331 -13.11 -27.50 -19.44
CA TYR A 331 -13.60 -26.23 -19.00
C TYR A 331 -12.76 -25.09 -19.57
N ASN A 332 -13.43 -24.08 -20.14
CA ASN A 332 -12.83 -22.86 -20.66
C ASN A 332 -13.43 -21.66 -19.92
N THR A 333 -12.63 -20.92 -19.19
CA THR A 333 -13.05 -19.77 -18.39
C THR A 333 -13.72 -18.67 -19.24
N TYR A 334 -13.28 -18.48 -20.47
CA TYR A 334 -13.85 -17.47 -21.37
C TYR A 334 -15.23 -17.84 -21.92
N ALA A 335 -15.60 -19.11 -21.83
CA ALA A 335 -16.93 -19.61 -22.21
C ALA A 335 -17.94 -19.57 -21.06
N ASP A 336 -17.49 -19.40 -19.82
CA ASP A 336 -18.34 -19.32 -18.62
C ASP A 336 -18.77 -17.86 -18.37
N MET A 337 -19.79 -17.42 -19.10
CA MET A 337 -20.24 -16.02 -19.15
C MET A 337 -20.78 -15.50 -17.83
N ASN A 338 -21.11 -16.35 -16.87
CA ASN A 338 -21.62 -15.96 -15.55
C ASN A 338 -20.69 -16.39 -14.41
N TYR A 339 -19.53 -16.95 -14.74
CA TYR A 339 -18.48 -17.35 -13.82
C TYR A 339 -18.93 -18.28 -12.71
N ASN A 340 -19.85 -19.21 -13.03
CA ASN A 340 -20.41 -20.18 -12.09
C ASN A 340 -19.71 -21.54 -12.12
N GLN A 341 -18.58 -21.67 -12.85
CA GLN A 341 -17.79 -22.88 -13.06
C GLN A 341 -18.53 -24.00 -13.84
N SER A 342 -19.51 -23.62 -14.66
CA SER A 342 -20.29 -24.54 -15.44
C SER A 342 -20.67 -23.94 -16.79
N ILE A 343 -20.10 -24.46 -17.87
CA ILE A 343 -20.43 -24.02 -19.24
C ILE A 343 -21.70 -24.72 -19.70
N ASN A 344 -22.75 -23.95 -19.97
CA ASN A 344 -24.04 -24.47 -20.36
C ASN A 344 -24.85 -23.46 -21.22
N ILE A 345 -26.11 -23.76 -21.51
CA ILE A 345 -26.95 -22.90 -22.37
C ILE A 345 -27.16 -21.49 -21.81
N GLN A 346 -26.98 -21.26 -20.50
CA GLN A 346 -27.12 -19.93 -19.90
C GLN A 346 -26.02 -19.01 -20.38
N ASP A 347 -24.82 -19.52 -20.55
CA ASP A 347 -23.65 -18.77 -21.04
C ASP A 347 -23.85 -18.32 -22.49
N ILE A 348 -24.39 -19.20 -23.32
CA ILE A 348 -24.80 -18.89 -24.70
C ILE A 348 -25.83 -17.75 -24.71
N LEU A 349 -26.85 -17.80 -23.84
CA LEU A 349 -27.87 -16.75 -23.77
C LEU A 349 -27.30 -15.40 -23.36
N ILE A 350 -26.36 -15.37 -22.41
CA ILE A 350 -25.68 -14.17 -21.95
C ILE A 350 -24.83 -13.59 -23.11
N LEU A 351 -24.03 -14.41 -23.78
CA LEU A 351 -23.22 -13.96 -24.90
C LEU A 351 -24.08 -13.38 -26.04
N ILE A 352 -25.16 -14.07 -26.42
CA ILE A 352 -26.10 -13.56 -27.43
C ILE A 352 -26.66 -12.19 -27.01
N GLN A 353 -27.02 -12.03 -25.73
CA GLN A 353 -27.54 -10.76 -25.22
C GLN A 353 -26.50 -9.65 -25.29
N GLN A 354 -25.22 -9.94 -25.04
CA GLN A 354 -24.13 -8.98 -25.19
C GLN A 354 -23.94 -8.58 -26.66
N ILE A 355 -23.89 -9.55 -27.57
CA ILE A 355 -23.75 -9.30 -29.03
C ILE A 355 -24.90 -8.41 -29.55
N LEU A 356 -26.12 -8.59 -29.03
CA LEU A 356 -27.28 -7.78 -29.47
C LEU A 356 -27.33 -6.38 -28.88
N ASN A 357 -26.59 -6.12 -27.82
CA ASN A 357 -26.53 -4.81 -27.14
C ASN A 357 -25.33 -3.95 -27.58
N ASN A 358 -24.34 -4.52 -28.24
CA ASN A 358 -23.23 -3.83 -28.88
C ASN A 358 -23.59 -3.40 -30.32
#